data_3efbcdf3ae16a270160767d217426621
#
_entry.id   3efbcdf3ae16a270160767d217426621
#
_cell.length_a   1.000
_cell.length_b   1.000
_cell.length_c   1.000
_cell.angle_alpha   90.00
_cell.angle_beta   90.00
_cell.angle_gamma   90.00
#
_symmetry.space_group_name_H-M   'P 1'
#
loop_
_entity.id
_entity.type
_entity.pdbx_description
1 polymer ?
#
loop_
_entity_poly.entity_id
_entity_poly.type
_entity_poly.pdbx_seq_one_letter_code
_entity_poly.pdbx_strand_id
1 'polypeptide(L)'
;MMVNFSAMLKEARRGGYAVGSFNVYNYETIRGVIEAGQELGYPTIVAFGEAYLPNMGLDEVFGVVSAMARRVEIPLVLHLDHCKSFDNIVKAIRAGFTSVMFDGSSLPFEKNMEATAQVVAMAHAAGVSVEAELGALAGGEFSNEESGEEIYTNPGQAGQFVARTGIDALAVSIGTVHGMYKGTPKIDVGVLKKIAAAVDIPLVLHGGSGTPEEIVRECIRNGIAKINVNTEISFYTVEKVKALLESGKSYHLSQLALKEVGFIKEVVNKYATMFRSA
;
A
#
# COMPACT_ATOMS: atom_id res chain seq x y z
N MET A 1 -12.86 -8.48 10.53
CA MET A 1 -12.45 -9.84 10.07
C MET A 1 -11.29 -9.68 9.09
N MET A 2 -10.19 -10.44 9.25
CA MET A 2 -9.07 -10.43 8.30
C MET A 2 -9.45 -11.20 7.03
N VAL A 3 -9.20 -10.61 5.86
CA VAL A 3 -9.48 -11.17 4.52
C VAL A 3 -8.27 -10.97 3.61
N ASN A 4 -8.17 -11.72 2.51
CA ASN A 4 -7.24 -11.37 1.44
C ASN A 4 -7.83 -10.26 0.57
N PHE A 5 -7.02 -9.59 -0.22
CA PHE A 5 -7.52 -8.43 -0.96
C PHE A 5 -8.19 -8.76 -2.31
N SER A 6 -8.06 -9.99 -2.84
CA SER A 6 -8.47 -10.29 -4.22
C SER A 6 -9.94 -9.91 -4.49
N ALA A 7 -10.87 -10.40 -3.65
CA ALA A 7 -12.29 -10.07 -3.80
C ALA A 7 -12.57 -8.59 -3.51
N MET A 8 -11.94 -8.02 -2.48
CA MET A 8 -12.10 -6.61 -2.06
C MET A 8 -11.69 -5.65 -3.17
N LEU A 9 -10.53 -5.86 -3.81
CA LEU A 9 -10.06 -4.96 -4.88
C LEU A 9 -10.87 -5.12 -6.18
N LYS A 10 -11.35 -6.33 -6.48
CA LYS A 10 -12.28 -6.54 -7.62
C LYS A 10 -13.59 -5.79 -7.40
N GLU A 11 -14.11 -5.77 -6.16
CA GLU A 11 -15.29 -4.99 -5.81
C GLU A 11 -15.02 -3.49 -5.91
N ALA A 12 -13.89 -3.02 -5.38
CA ALA A 12 -13.48 -1.62 -5.45
C ALA A 12 -13.40 -1.13 -6.91
N ARG A 13 -12.72 -1.90 -7.80
CA ARG A 13 -12.63 -1.58 -9.21
C ARG A 13 -14.01 -1.47 -9.87
N ARG A 14 -14.92 -2.43 -9.59
CA ARG A 14 -16.29 -2.41 -10.14
C ARG A 14 -17.13 -1.27 -9.59
N GLY A 15 -16.91 -0.94 -8.32
CA GLY A 15 -17.64 0.12 -7.61
C GLY A 15 -17.12 1.54 -7.90
N GLY A 16 -16.00 1.70 -8.63
CA GLY A 16 -15.41 3.00 -8.93
C GLY A 16 -14.82 3.70 -7.69
N TYR A 17 -14.27 2.93 -6.76
CA TYR A 17 -13.54 3.43 -5.60
C TYR A 17 -12.20 2.70 -5.44
N ALA A 18 -11.30 3.21 -4.61
CA ALA A 18 -10.07 2.50 -4.27
C ALA A 18 -10.01 2.20 -2.77
N VAL A 19 -9.24 1.18 -2.37
CA VAL A 19 -8.94 0.85 -0.99
C VAL A 19 -7.58 1.43 -0.62
N GLY A 20 -7.51 2.17 0.48
CA GLY A 20 -6.25 2.70 1.00
C GLY A 20 -5.39 1.60 1.61
N SER A 21 -4.13 1.58 1.19
CA SER A 21 -3.06 0.75 1.74
C SER A 21 -2.13 1.66 2.52
N PHE A 22 -2.19 1.56 3.85
CA PHE A 22 -1.51 2.48 4.76
C PHE A 22 -0.35 1.77 5.44
N ASN A 23 0.87 2.30 5.25
CA ASN A 23 2.06 1.69 5.83
C ASN A 23 2.13 1.89 7.35
N VAL A 24 2.52 0.82 8.02
CA VAL A 24 2.67 0.76 9.47
C VAL A 24 4.05 0.23 9.85
N TYR A 25 4.59 0.68 10.99
CA TYR A 25 5.94 0.31 11.45
C TYR A 25 6.09 0.31 12.98
N ASN A 26 5.01 0.60 13.72
CA ASN A 26 4.92 0.51 15.18
C ASN A 26 3.46 0.33 15.61
N TYR A 27 3.23 0.16 16.92
CA TYR A 27 1.88 -0.04 17.47
C TYR A 27 0.96 1.15 17.18
N GLU A 28 1.45 2.40 17.29
CA GLU A 28 0.67 3.61 17.10
C GLU A 28 0.16 3.74 15.67
N THR A 29 1.00 3.41 14.67
CA THR A 29 0.59 3.42 13.26
C THR A 29 -0.42 2.32 12.95
N ILE A 30 -0.22 1.10 13.46
CA ILE A 30 -1.20 0.01 13.31
C ILE A 30 -2.54 0.43 13.91
N ARG A 31 -2.52 0.98 15.12
CA ARG A 31 -3.73 1.42 15.83
C ARG A 31 -4.44 2.55 15.11
N GLY A 32 -3.72 3.58 14.69
CA GLY A 32 -4.27 4.72 13.98
C GLY A 32 -4.95 4.33 12.67
N VAL A 33 -4.32 3.46 11.88
CA VAL A 33 -4.86 2.96 10.61
C VAL A 33 -6.14 2.14 10.83
N ILE A 34 -6.13 1.19 11.77
CA ILE A 34 -7.29 0.31 12.01
C ILE A 34 -8.46 1.09 12.61
N GLU A 35 -8.22 1.97 13.61
CA GLU A 35 -9.27 2.79 14.22
C GLU A 35 -9.90 3.75 13.22
N ALA A 36 -9.10 4.41 12.36
CA ALA A 36 -9.63 5.29 11.32
C ALA A 36 -10.52 4.53 10.32
N GLY A 37 -10.09 3.37 9.84
CA GLY A 37 -10.91 2.53 8.97
C GLY A 37 -12.23 2.14 9.62
N GLN A 38 -12.21 1.71 10.90
CA GLN A 38 -13.41 1.34 11.66
C GLN A 38 -14.36 2.53 11.84
N GLU A 39 -13.85 3.71 12.18
CA GLU A 39 -14.67 4.92 12.36
C GLU A 39 -15.38 5.34 11.08
N LEU A 40 -14.73 5.16 9.95
CA LEU A 40 -15.30 5.45 8.62
C LEU A 40 -16.17 4.31 8.07
N GLY A 41 -16.15 3.12 8.67
CA GLY A 41 -16.75 1.93 8.08
C GLY A 41 -16.15 1.61 6.71
N TYR A 42 -14.82 1.71 6.57
CA TYR A 42 -14.11 1.63 5.30
C TYR A 42 -13.14 0.44 5.28
N PRO A 43 -13.17 -0.43 4.25
CA PRO A 43 -12.22 -1.53 4.13
C PRO A 43 -10.79 -0.99 4.08
N THR A 44 -9.87 -1.61 4.80
CA THR A 44 -8.54 -1.04 5.02
C THR A 44 -7.45 -2.08 4.83
N ILE A 45 -6.37 -1.70 4.15
CA ILE A 45 -5.16 -2.50 4.03
C ILE A 45 -4.11 -1.93 5.00
N VAL A 46 -3.70 -2.76 5.97
CA VAL A 46 -2.58 -2.50 6.86
C VAL A 46 -1.34 -3.05 6.17
N ALA A 47 -0.50 -2.17 5.65
CA ALA A 47 0.68 -2.52 4.87
C ALA A 47 1.94 -2.47 5.74
N PHE A 48 2.71 -3.55 5.76
CA PHE A 48 4.00 -3.61 6.46
C PHE A 48 5.10 -3.85 5.43
N GLY A 49 5.93 -2.84 5.20
CA GLY A 49 7.04 -2.92 4.25
C GLY A 49 8.19 -3.80 4.76
N GLU A 50 8.85 -4.54 3.87
CA GLU A 50 10.05 -5.30 4.20
C GLU A 50 11.13 -4.43 4.86
N ALA A 51 11.24 -3.16 4.46
CA ALA A 51 12.17 -2.18 5.03
C ALA A 51 11.95 -1.92 6.54
N TYR A 52 10.78 -2.24 7.07
CA TYR A 52 10.44 -2.03 8.49
C TYR A 52 10.68 -3.25 9.38
N LEU A 53 11.26 -4.33 8.85
CA LEU A 53 11.66 -5.50 9.67
C LEU A 53 12.54 -5.15 10.88
N PRO A 54 13.43 -4.14 10.83
CA PRO A 54 14.16 -3.69 12.02
C PRO A 54 13.28 -3.05 13.11
N ASN A 55 12.08 -2.59 12.77
CA ASN A 55 11.13 -1.96 13.71
C ASN A 55 10.28 -3.00 14.44
N MET A 56 9.77 -3.99 13.70
CA MET A 56 8.93 -5.08 14.22
C MET A 56 9.14 -6.34 13.39
N GLY A 57 9.10 -7.51 14.05
CA GLY A 57 9.05 -8.80 13.37
C GLY A 57 7.68 -9.10 12.75
N LEU A 58 7.64 -9.97 11.72
CA LEU A 58 6.39 -10.33 11.04
C LEU A 58 5.35 -10.96 11.98
N ASP A 59 5.79 -11.81 12.91
CA ASP A 59 4.92 -12.42 13.92
C ASP A 59 4.35 -11.38 14.91
N GLU A 60 5.14 -10.35 15.25
CA GLU A 60 4.73 -9.26 16.13
C GLU A 60 3.66 -8.40 15.45
N VAL A 61 3.87 -8.01 14.20
CA VAL A 61 2.90 -7.26 13.40
C VAL A 61 1.59 -8.04 13.30
N PHE A 62 1.66 -9.33 12.92
CA PHE A 62 0.49 -10.19 12.86
C PHE A 62 -0.22 -10.30 14.22
N GLY A 63 0.54 -10.47 15.31
CA GLY A 63 -0.01 -10.54 16.66
C GLY A 63 -0.86 -9.33 17.03
N VAL A 64 -0.33 -8.13 16.78
CA VAL A 64 -1.04 -6.86 17.05
C VAL A 64 -2.26 -6.71 16.13
N VAL A 65 -2.08 -6.84 14.81
CA VAL A 65 -3.16 -6.66 13.83
C VAL A 65 -4.27 -7.68 14.06
N SER A 66 -3.96 -8.96 14.29
CA SER A 66 -4.97 -10.00 14.52
C SER A 66 -5.75 -9.78 15.81
N ALA A 67 -5.09 -9.26 16.89
CA ALA A 67 -5.76 -8.91 18.12
C ALA A 67 -6.76 -7.74 17.93
N MET A 68 -6.40 -6.74 17.15
CA MET A 68 -7.26 -5.60 16.85
C MET A 68 -8.37 -5.97 15.86
N ALA A 69 -8.10 -6.81 14.86
CA ALA A 69 -9.09 -7.27 13.87
C ALA A 69 -10.31 -7.97 14.50
N ARG A 70 -10.16 -8.54 15.70
CA ARG A 70 -11.28 -9.13 16.45
C ARG A 70 -12.25 -8.11 17.04
N ARG A 71 -11.88 -6.83 17.06
CA ARG A 71 -12.64 -5.73 17.68
C ARG A 71 -13.26 -4.77 16.65
N VAL A 72 -13.05 -5.03 15.36
CA VAL A 72 -13.55 -4.20 14.27
C VAL A 72 -14.42 -5.02 13.33
N GLU A 73 -15.37 -4.37 12.68
CA GLU A 73 -16.34 -5.01 11.78
C GLU A 73 -15.94 -4.87 10.31
N ILE A 74 -15.06 -3.91 10.00
CA ILE A 74 -14.58 -3.69 8.62
C ILE A 74 -13.71 -4.85 8.13
N PRO A 75 -13.70 -5.11 6.82
CA PRO A 75 -12.70 -5.98 6.21
C PRO A 75 -11.29 -5.37 6.37
N LEU A 76 -10.37 -6.17 6.95
CA LEU A 76 -8.95 -5.81 7.08
C LEU A 76 -8.09 -6.76 6.27
N VAL A 77 -7.13 -6.22 5.56
CA VAL A 77 -6.03 -6.97 4.92
C VAL A 77 -4.74 -6.67 5.68
N LEU A 78 -3.98 -7.68 6.02
CA LEU A 78 -2.58 -7.52 6.43
C LEU A 78 -1.69 -7.88 5.25
N HIS A 79 -0.97 -6.88 4.75
CA HIS A 79 -0.20 -6.92 3.51
C HIS A 79 1.29 -6.76 3.77
N LEU A 80 2.12 -7.69 3.26
CA LEU A 80 3.57 -7.49 3.17
C LEU A 80 3.87 -6.67 1.92
N ASP A 81 4.41 -5.47 2.10
CA ASP A 81 4.61 -4.47 1.06
C ASP A 81 6.08 -4.41 0.61
N HIS A 82 6.34 -4.21 -0.69
CA HIS A 82 7.66 -4.09 -1.30
C HIS A 82 8.68 -5.16 -0.85
N CYS A 83 8.27 -6.43 -0.84
CA CYS A 83 9.15 -7.51 -0.42
C CYS A 83 9.92 -8.08 -1.62
N LYS A 84 11.27 -8.08 -1.50
CA LYS A 84 12.20 -8.64 -2.48
C LYS A 84 12.70 -10.04 -2.09
N SER A 85 12.58 -10.38 -0.80
CA SER A 85 13.07 -11.64 -0.25
C SER A 85 12.00 -12.74 -0.29
N PHE A 86 12.25 -13.79 -1.04
CA PHE A 86 11.39 -14.98 -1.05
C PHE A 86 11.22 -15.58 0.37
N ASP A 87 12.29 -15.61 1.16
CA ASP A 87 12.25 -16.10 2.54
C ASP A 87 11.33 -15.27 3.43
N ASN A 88 11.32 -13.95 3.28
CA ASN A 88 10.45 -13.07 4.04
C ASN A 88 8.99 -13.22 3.62
N ILE A 89 8.72 -13.46 2.33
CA ILE A 89 7.37 -13.79 1.85
C ILE A 89 6.87 -15.09 2.50
N VAL A 90 7.69 -16.14 2.53
CA VAL A 90 7.37 -17.42 3.20
C VAL A 90 7.08 -17.19 4.69
N LYS A 91 7.92 -16.42 5.37
CA LYS A 91 7.73 -16.08 6.79
C LYS A 91 6.44 -15.31 7.02
N ALA A 92 6.11 -14.32 6.17
CA ALA A 92 4.87 -13.55 6.28
C ALA A 92 3.62 -14.42 6.10
N ILE A 93 3.61 -15.31 5.10
CA ILE A 93 2.53 -16.28 4.90
C ILE A 93 2.36 -17.17 6.13
N ARG A 94 3.44 -17.69 6.68
CA ARG A 94 3.42 -18.52 7.88
C ARG A 94 2.98 -17.77 9.14
N ALA A 95 3.32 -16.48 9.25
CA ALA A 95 2.88 -15.62 10.34
C ALA A 95 1.37 -15.33 10.28
N GLY A 96 0.75 -15.39 9.09
CA GLY A 96 -0.68 -15.17 8.89
C GLY A 96 -1.02 -13.89 8.13
N PHE A 97 -0.08 -13.33 7.37
CA PHE A 97 -0.37 -12.27 6.42
C PHE A 97 -1.37 -12.77 5.39
N THR A 98 -2.36 -11.95 5.05
CA THR A 98 -3.43 -12.32 4.13
C THR A 98 -3.16 -11.90 2.69
N SER A 99 -2.09 -11.13 2.50
CA SER A 99 -1.63 -10.63 1.21
C SER A 99 -0.13 -10.35 1.24
N VAL A 100 0.55 -10.55 0.12
CA VAL A 100 1.97 -10.25 -0.06
C VAL A 100 2.21 -9.57 -1.39
N MET A 101 3.22 -8.68 -1.44
CA MET A 101 3.76 -8.15 -2.68
C MET A 101 5.16 -8.73 -2.90
N PHE A 102 5.40 -9.26 -4.11
CA PHE A 102 6.76 -9.51 -4.57
C PHE A 102 7.21 -8.36 -5.48
N ASP A 103 8.20 -7.62 -4.99
CA ASP A 103 8.80 -6.53 -5.75
C ASP A 103 9.99 -7.00 -6.56
N GLY A 104 9.71 -7.44 -7.78
CA GLY A 104 10.70 -7.81 -8.79
C GLY A 104 10.98 -6.70 -9.81
N SER A 105 10.56 -5.45 -9.56
CA SER A 105 10.65 -4.33 -10.51
C SER A 105 12.08 -4.02 -10.97
N SER A 106 13.08 -4.29 -10.13
CA SER A 106 14.51 -4.15 -10.45
C SER A 106 15.08 -5.30 -11.30
N LEU A 107 14.34 -6.40 -11.48
CA LEU A 107 14.78 -7.56 -12.27
C LEU A 107 14.46 -7.35 -13.76
N PRO A 108 15.20 -8.01 -14.67
CA PRO A 108 14.77 -8.14 -16.05
C PRO A 108 13.35 -8.74 -16.14
N PHE A 109 12.54 -8.28 -17.09
CA PHE A 109 11.11 -8.62 -17.23
C PHE A 109 10.82 -10.13 -17.10
N GLU A 110 11.56 -10.97 -17.82
CA GLU A 110 11.36 -12.44 -17.76
C GLU A 110 11.69 -13.02 -16.37
N LYS A 111 12.69 -12.47 -15.68
CA LYS A 111 13.07 -12.89 -14.33
C LYS A 111 12.05 -12.45 -13.28
N ASN A 112 11.54 -11.22 -13.40
CA ASN A 112 10.44 -10.77 -12.56
C ASN A 112 9.23 -11.69 -12.73
N MET A 113 8.85 -11.99 -13.96
CA MET A 113 7.72 -12.85 -14.27
C MET A 113 7.89 -14.28 -13.73
N GLU A 114 9.07 -14.91 -13.92
CA GLU A 114 9.40 -16.23 -13.40
C GLU A 114 9.31 -16.29 -11.87
N ALA A 115 9.94 -15.33 -11.17
CA ALA A 115 9.94 -15.27 -9.71
C ALA A 115 8.55 -14.98 -9.15
N THR A 116 7.83 -14.04 -9.76
CA THR A 116 6.45 -13.72 -9.37
C THR A 116 5.52 -14.93 -9.50
N ALA A 117 5.62 -15.69 -10.59
CA ALA A 117 4.81 -16.91 -10.78
C ALA A 117 5.06 -17.95 -9.68
N GLN A 118 6.31 -18.09 -9.20
CA GLN A 118 6.62 -18.97 -8.08
C GLN A 118 5.99 -18.50 -6.77
N VAL A 119 6.06 -17.18 -6.50
CA VAL A 119 5.39 -16.57 -5.33
C VAL A 119 3.89 -16.79 -5.40
N VAL A 120 3.26 -16.56 -6.55
CA VAL A 120 1.82 -16.77 -6.75
C VAL A 120 1.42 -18.23 -6.46
N ALA A 121 2.14 -19.19 -7.02
CA ALA A 121 1.84 -20.61 -6.79
C ALA A 121 1.87 -20.97 -5.29
N MET A 122 2.85 -20.47 -4.56
CA MET A 122 2.99 -20.70 -3.12
C MET A 122 1.93 -19.96 -2.30
N ALA A 123 1.71 -18.67 -2.56
CA ALA A 123 0.79 -17.83 -1.81
C ALA A 123 -0.67 -18.26 -2.02
N HIS A 124 -1.07 -18.56 -3.25
CA HIS A 124 -2.41 -19.04 -3.57
C HIS A 124 -2.71 -20.40 -2.93
N ALA A 125 -1.72 -21.30 -2.83
CA ALA A 125 -1.87 -22.56 -2.10
C ALA A 125 -2.17 -22.35 -0.61
N ALA A 126 -1.76 -21.20 -0.04
CA ALA A 126 -2.04 -20.79 1.34
C ALA A 126 -3.28 -19.87 1.47
N GLY A 127 -3.99 -19.56 0.38
CA GLY A 127 -5.14 -18.65 0.37
C GLY A 127 -4.76 -17.17 0.50
N VAL A 128 -3.49 -16.82 0.24
CA VAL A 128 -2.93 -15.48 0.31
C VAL A 128 -2.90 -14.84 -1.07
N SER A 129 -3.38 -13.61 -1.21
CA SER A 129 -3.36 -12.86 -2.47
C SER A 129 -2.00 -12.23 -2.75
N VAL A 130 -1.69 -12.05 -4.04
CA VAL A 130 -0.37 -11.56 -4.49
C VAL A 130 -0.51 -10.31 -5.33
N GLU A 131 0.31 -9.31 -4.96
CA GLU A 131 0.61 -8.12 -5.75
C GLU A 131 2.01 -8.24 -6.36
N ALA A 132 2.21 -7.67 -7.52
CA ALA A 132 3.54 -7.49 -8.11
C ALA A 132 3.62 -6.16 -8.85
N GLU A 133 4.83 -5.71 -9.18
CA GLU A 133 5.08 -4.41 -9.81
C GLU A 133 5.77 -4.54 -11.17
N LEU A 134 5.32 -3.71 -12.11
CA LEU A 134 5.98 -3.46 -13.38
C LEU A 134 6.26 -1.98 -13.59
N GLY A 135 7.42 -1.69 -14.12
CA GLY A 135 7.99 -0.36 -14.17
C GLY A 135 8.79 -0.07 -12.92
N ALA A 136 9.19 1.18 -12.71
CA ALA A 136 9.88 1.62 -11.52
C ALA A 136 9.48 3.05 -11.18
N LEU A 137 9.28 3.33 -9.89
CA LEU A 137 8.97 4.67 -9.41
C LEU A 137 10.25 5.43 -9.05
N ALA A 138 10.28 6.73 -9.35
CA ALA A 138 11.33 7.62 -8.87
C ALA A 138 11.17 7.91 -7.39
N GLY A 139 12.27 8.28 -6.71
CA GLY A 139 12.26 8.76 -5.34
C GLY A 139 11.88 10.23 -5.23
N GLY A 140 10.94 10.54 -4.36
CA GLY A 140 10.58 11.89 -3.93
C GLY A 140 11.27 12.30 -2.63
N GLU A 141 10.86 13.44 -2.05
CA GLU A 141 11.36 13.89 -0.75
C GLU A 141 10.81 13.03 0.39
N PHE A 142 11.59 12.85 1.44
CA PHE A 142 11.24 12.08 2.64
C PHE A 142 10.88 10.60 2.37
N SER A 143 11.21 10.07 1.18
CA SER A 143 11.08 8.64 0.93
C SER A 143 12.14 7.87 1.73
N ASN A 144 11.73 6.76 2.33
CA ASN A 144 12.64 5.76 2.92
C ASN A 144 12.70 4.49 2.08
N GLU A 145 12.14 4.51 0.89
CA GLU A 145 12.17 3.41 -0.07
C GLU A 145 13.32 3.60 -1.06
N GLU A 146 13.90 2.49 -1.53
CA GLU A 146 14.90 2.54 -2.59
C GLU A 146 14.28 3.15 -3.85
N SER A 147 14.97 4.10 -4.45
CA SER A 147 14.51 4.78 -5.65
C SER A 147 15.49 4.52 -6.80
N GLY A 148 14.93 4.28 -7.99
CA GLY A 148 15.65 4.16 -9.25
C GLY A 148 15.29 5.26 -10.23
N GLU A 149 15.70 5.07 -11.48
CA GLU A 149 15.17 5.85 -12.58
C GLU A 149 13.70 5.48 -12.82
N GLU A 150 12.88 6.49 -13.11
CA GLU A 150 11.48 6.27 -13.44
C GLU A 150 11.35 5.48 -14.74
N ILE A 151 10.64 4.36 -14.69
CA ILE A 151 10.33 3.52 -15.85
C ILE A 151 8.82 3.30 -15.89
N TYR A 152 8.13 3.87 -16.86
CA TYR A 152 6.70 3.68 -17.03
C TYR A 152 6.37 2.25 -17.42
N THR A 153 5.28 1.74 -16.84
CA THR A 153 4.77 0.41 -17.15
C THR A 153 4.36 0.31 -18.62
N ASN A 154 4.90 -0.68 -19.33
CA ASN A 154 4.52 -0.95 -20.72
C ASN A 154 3.20 -1.74 -20.75
N PRO A 155 2.14 -1.24 -21.44
CA PRO A 155 0.85 -1.91 -21.47
C PRO A 155 0.87 -3.33 -22.06
N GLY A 156 1.70 -3.55 -23.10
CA GLY A 156 1.84 -4.88 -23.71
C GLY A 156 2.50 -5.89 -22.76
N GLN A 157 3.53 -5.45 -22.04
CA GLN A 157 4.18 -6.27 -21.02
C GLN A 157 3.23 -6.54 -19.82
N ALA A 158 2.41 -5.57 -19.42
CA ALA A 158 1.43 -5.75 -18.36
C ALA A 158 0.44 -6.89 -18.67
N GLY A 159 -0.11 -6.92 -19.87
CA GLY A 159 -0.99 -8.02 -20.30
C GLY A 159 -0.30 -9.39 -20.28
N GLN A 160 0.93 -9.48 -20.80
CA GLN A 160 1.73 -10.69 -20.78
C GLN A 160 2.07 -11.14 -19.35
N PHE A 161 2.48 -10.22 -18.50
CA PHE A 161 2.86 -10.48 -17.11
C PHE A 161 1.68 -11.05 -16.31
N VAL A 162 0.53 -10.38 -16.36
CA VAL A 162 -0.69 -10.83 -15.67
C VAL A 162 -1.12 -12.23 -16.13
N ALA A 163 -1.13 -12.47 -17.44
CA ALA A 163 -1.53 -13.77 -18.01
C ALA A 163 -0.60 -14.92 -17.60
N ARG A 164 0.71 -14.62 -17.43
CA ARG A 164 1.73 -15.64 -17.13
C ARG A 164 1.92 -15.88 -15.64
N THR A 165 1.72 -14.87 -14.79
CA THR A 165 1.95 -14.95 -13.35
C THR A 165 0.72 -15.31 -12.56
N GLY A 166 -0.45 -14.87 -12.99
CA GLY A 166 -1.72 -15.08 -12.27
C GLY A 166 -1.85 -14.25 -10.98
N ILE A 167 -1.18 -13.10 -10.89
CA ILE A 167 -1.29 -12.17 -9.74
C ILE A 167 -2.71 -11.65 -9.57
N ASP A 168 -3.05 -11.21 -8.34
CA ASP A 168 -4.37 -10.66 -8.00
C ASP A 168 -4.49 -9.15 -8.23
N ALA A 169 -3.35 -8.43 -8.19
CA ALA A 169 -3.27 -6.99 -8.45
C ALA A 169 -1.91 -6.62 -9.03
N LEU A 170 -1.89 -5.59 -9.88
CA LEU A 170 -0.68 -5.10 -10.53
C LEU A 170 -0.39 -3.65 -10.13
N ALA A 171 0.75 -3.42 -9.47
CA ALA A 171 1.28 -2.08 -9.26
C ALA A 171 1.92 -1.56 -10.55
N VAL A 172 1.56 -0.32 -10.89
CA VAL A 172 1.95 0.31 -12.16
C VAL A 172 2.64 1.65 -11.93
N SER A 173 3.71 1.90 -12.68
CA SER A 173 4.40 3.19 -12.73
C SER A 173 3.82 4.02 -13.87
N ILE A 174 3.29 5.19 -13.54
CA ILE A 174 2.67 6.14 -14.46
C ILE A 174 3.09 7.59 -14.18
N GLY A 175 4.19 7.80 -13.43
CA GLY A 175 4.71 9.14 -13.09
C GLY A 175 4.45 9.55 -11.64
N THR A 176 4.01 8.63 -10.77
CA THR A 176 4.01 8.83 -9.32
C THR A 176 5.40 8.59 -8.72
N VAL A 177 5.66 9.11 -7.52
CA VAL A 177 6.95 8.96 -6.84
C VAL A 177 6.76 8.38 -5.44
N HIS A 178 7.73 7.62 -4.97
CA HIS A 178 7.81 7.25 -3.56
C HIS A 178 8.31 8.45 -2.74
N GLY A 179 7.46 9.01 -1.89
CA GLY A 179 7.78 10.22 -1.12
C GLY A 179 6.86 11.40 -1.47
N MET A 180 7.31 12.61 -1.15
CA MET A 180 6.62 13.85 -1.51
C MET A 180 7.17 14.40 -2.83
N TYR A 181 6.30 15.03 -3.62
CA TYR A 181 6.71 15.60 -4.91
C TYR A 181 7.58 16.85 -4.76
N LYS A 182 8.65 16.97 -5.55
CA LYS A 182 9.48 18.19 -5.68
C LYS A 182 8.91 19.23 -6.63
N GLY A 183 7.66 19.20 -6.94
CA GLY A 183 7.00 20.11 -7.87
C GLY A 183 5.67 19.56 -8.33
N THR A 184 5.20 20.00 -9.50
CA THR A 184 3.94 19.49 -10.05
C THR A 184 4.09 18.06 -10.52
N PRO A 185 3.29 17.10 -10.02
CA PRO A 185 3.29 15.73 -10.50
C PRO A 185 3.03 15.63 -12.00
N LYS A 186 3.79 14.75 -12.69
CA LYS A 186 3.62 14.48 -14.13
C LYS A 186 3.05 13.08 -14.33
N ILE A 187 1.81 12.86 -13.87
CA ILE A 187 1.17 11.55 -13.91
C ILE A 187 0.47 11.36 -15.27
N ASP A 188 0.83 10.28 -15.99
CA ASP A 188 0.28 9.97 -17.31
C ASP A 188 -0.91 9.01 -17.21
N VAL A 189 -2.11 9.58 -17.08
CA VAL A 189 -3.37 8.80 -17.09
C VAL A 189 -3.62 8.15 -18.47
N GLY A 190 -3.02 8.64 -19.54
CA GLY A 190 -3.11 8.03 -20.87
C GLY A 190 -2.42 6.67 -20.92
N VAL A 191 -1.28 6.53 -20.24
CA VAL A 191 -0.61 5.23 -20.05
C VAL A 191 -1.48 4.33 -19.17
N LEU A 192 -2.03 4.84 -18.08
CA LEU A 192 -2.94 4.07 -17.21
C LEU A 192 -4.12 3.47 -17.99
N LYS A 193 -4.79 4.26 -18.83
CA LYS A 193 -5.91 3.81 -19.67
C LYS A 193 -5.51 2.65 -20.59
N LYS A 194 -4.33 2.69 -21.16
CA LYS A 194 -3.80 1.62 -22.02
C LYS A 194 -3.49 0.35 -21.22
N ILE A 195 -2.94 0.48 -20.01
CA ILE A 195 -2.69 -0.65 -19.12
C ILE A 195 -4.03 -1.26 -18.69
N ALA A 196 -4.99 -0.45 -18.24
CA ALA A 196 -6.31 -0.90 -17.82
C ALA A 196 -7.09 -1.64 -18.93
N ALA A 197 -6.86 -1.28 -20.19
CA ALA A 197 -7.42 -1.99 -21.34
C ALA A 197 -6.70 -3.32 -21.65
N ALA A 198 -5.46 -3.49 -21.21
CA ALA A 198 -4.65 -4.68 -21.46
C ALA A 198 -4.82 -5.77 -20.38
N VAL A 199 -5.34 -5.43 -19.18
CA VAL A 199 -5.45 -6.34 -18.04
C VAL A 199 -6.84 -6.31 -17.41
N ASP A 200 -7.32 -7.47 -16.94
CA ASP A 200 -8.63 -7.62 -16.29
C ASP A 200 -8.52 -7.81 -14.77
N ILE A 201 -7.46 -7.33 -14.15
CA ILE A 201 -7.25 -7.36 -12.71
C ILE A 201 -7.20 -5.93 -12.13
N PRO A 202 -7.43 -5.76 -10.81
CA PRO A 202 -7.24 -4.48 -10.14
C PRO A 202 -5.82 -3.91 -10.35
N LEU A 203 -5.74 -2.61 -10.58
CA LEU A 203 -4.48 -1.87 -10.65
C LEU A 203 -4.20 -1.17 -9.33
N VAL A 204 -2.92 -1.02 -9.02
CA VAL A 204 -2.43 -0.39 -7.80
C VAL A 204 -1.61 0.83 -8.14
N LEU A 205 -1.84 1.92 -7.40
CA LEU A 205 -1.06 3.14 -7.48
C LEU A 205 -0.16 3.24 -6.24
N HIS A 206 1.14 3.14 -6.44
CA HIS A 206 2.13 3.49 -5.43
C HIS A 206 2.41 5.00 -5.47
N GLY A 207 2.99 5.56 -4.38
CA GLY A 207 3.27 6.99 -4.31
C GLY A 207 2.01 7.86 -4.21
N GLY A 208 1.00 7.42 -3.47
CA GLY A 208 -0.25 8.18 -3.27
C GLY A 208 -0.09 9.44 -2.41
N SER A 209 0.96 9.51 -1.55
CA SER A 209 1.23 10.67 -0.69
C SER A 209 1.45 11.95 -1.53
N GLY A 210 0.68 13.00 -1.24
CA GLY A 210 0.80 14.28 -1.93
C GLY A 210 0.31 14.31 -3.39
N THR A 211 -0.25 13.21 -3.90
CA THR A 211 -0.87 13.20 -5.23
C THR A 211 -2.15 14.05 -5.22
N PRO A 212 -2.33 14.98 -6.16
CA PRO A 212 -3.52 15.83 -6.23
C PRO A 212 -4.81 15.02 -6.34
N GLU A 213 -5.85 15.44 -5.60
CA GLU A 213 -7.12 14.72 -5.48
C GLU A 213 -7.77 14.42 -6.83
N GLU A 214 -7.80 15.40 -7.75
CA GLU A 214 -8.40 15.23 -9.07
C GLU A 214 -7.70 14.15 -9.90
N ILE A 215 -6.37 14.06 -9.78
CA ILE A 215 -5.58 13.02 -10.46
C ILE A 215 -5.86 11.66 -9.83
N VAL A 216 -5.93 11.59 -8.49
CA VAL A 216 -6.28 10.35 -7.78
C VAL A 216 -7.65 9.85 -8.23
N ARG A 217 -8.65 10.73 -8.27
CA ARG A 217 -10.00 10.40 -8.74
C ARG A 217 -9.99 9.93 -10.20
N GLU A 218 -9.23 10.59 -11.06
CA GLU A 218 -9.09 10.15 -12.46
C GLU A 218 -8.42 8.77 -12.56
N CYS A 219 -7.40 8.48 -11.76
CA CYS A 219 -6.78 7.16 -11.69
C CYS A 219 -7.78 6.09 -11.24
N ILE A 220 -8.59 6.35 -10.21
CA ILE A 220 -9.62 5.42 -9.73
C ILE A 220 -10.64 5.12 -10.84
N ARG A 221 -11.16 6.15 -11.52
CA ARG A 221 -12.07 5.97 -12.68
C ARG A 221 -11.47 5.13 -13.80
N ASN A 222 -10.15 5.02 -13.86
CA ASN A 222 -9.41 4.27 -14.87
C ASN A 222 -8.79 2.96 -14.35
N GLY A 223 -9.34 2.38 -13.26
CA GLY A 223 -9.06 1.02 -12.83
C GLY A 223 -8.11 0.87 -11.65
N ILE A 224 -7.58 1.98 -11.09
CA ILE A 224 -6.86 1.92 -9.80
C ILE A 224 -7.86 1.55 -8.70
N ALA A 225 -7.57 0.46 -7.98
CA ALA A 225 -8.41 -0.08 -6.90
C ALA A 225 -7.71 -0.15 -5.54
N LYS A 226 -6.38 0.06 -5.50
CA LYS A 226 -5.56 0.16 -4.29
C LYS A 226 -4.62 1.35 -4.44
N ILE A 227 -4.42 2.12 -3.37
CA ILE A 227 -3.50 3.25 -3.36
C ILE A 227 -2.66 3.21 -2.08
N ASN A 228 -1.32 3.20 -2.23
CA ASN A 228 -0.39 3.22 -1.12
C ASN A 228 -0.18 4.65 -0.61
N VAL A 229 -0.29 4.81 0.71
CA VAL A 229 0.00 6.06 1.44
C VAL A 229 0.94 5.76 2.60
N ASN A 230 2.15 6.28 2.54
CA ASN A 230 3.19 6.08 3.54
C ASN A 230 3.75 7.42 4.04
N THR A 231 4.47 8.12 3.18
CA THR A 231 5.30 9.28 3.55
C THR A 231 4.49 10.38 4.23
N GLU A 232 3.26 10.67 3.79
CA GLU A 232 2.46 11.71 4.43
C GLU A 232 2.03 11.32 5.85
N ILE A 233 1.77 10.04 6.13
CA ILE A 233 1.47 9.57 7.50
C ILE A 233 2.67 9.85 8.41
N SER A 234 3.86 9.42 7.97
CA SER A 234 5.10 9.61 8.73
C SER A 234 5.43 11.09 8.92
N PHE A 235 5.54 11.84 7.82
CA PHE A 235 5.94 13.25 7.84
C PHE A 235 4.97 14.11 8.65
N TYR A 236 3.66 13.99 8.39
CA TYR A 236 2.64 14.76 9.12
C TYR A 236 2.68 14.48 10.62
N THR A 237 2.79 13.20 11.02
CA THR A 237 2.84 12.81 12.44
C THR A 237 4.09 13.38 13.11
N VAL A 238 5.26 13.29 12.49
CA VAL A 238 6.51 13.84 13.03
C VAL A 238 6.42 15.35 13.20
N GLU A 239 5.92 16.09 12.20
CA GLU A 239 5.76 17.55 12.31
C GLU A 239 4.76 17.95 13.40
N LYS A 240 3.67 17.21 13.58
CA LYS A 240 2.72 17.44 14.67
C LYS A 240 3.32 17.15 16.05
N VAL A 241 4.08 16.08 16.18
CA VAL A 241 4.80 15.76 17.43
C VAL A 241 5.83 16.84 17.75
N LYS A 242 6.61 17.28 16.76
CA LYS A 242 7.56 18.39 16.91
C LYS A 242 6.88 19.65 17.42
N ALA A 243 5.78 20.07 16.79
CA ALA A 243 5.02 21.23 17.22
C ALA A 243 4.46 21.10 18.65
N LEU A 244 4.05 19.91 19.08
CA LEU A 244 3.64 19.66 20.46
C LEU A 244 4.80 19.85 21.44
N LEU A 245 5.98 19.32 21.15
CA LEU A 245 7.16 19.43 22.01
C LEU A 245 7.68 20.88 22.09
N GLU A 246 7.63 21.60 20.97
CA GLU A 246 7.99 23.03 20.90
C GLU A 246 6.99 23.95 21.61
N SER A 247 5.78 23.48 21.93
CA SER A 247 4.78 24.28 22.65
C SER A 247 5.15 24.62 24.12
N GLY A 248 6.26 24.09 24.62
CA GLY A 248 6.70 24.26 26.01
C GLY A 248 5.91 23.44 27.04
N LYS A 249 4.95 22.60 26.60
CA LYS A 249 4.23 21.67 27.48
C LYS A 249 5.01 20.39 27.65
N SER A 250 5.02 19.85 28.86
CA SER A 250 5.56 18.52 29.12
C SER A 250 4.49 17.46 28.85
N TYR A 251 4.89 16.35 28.21
CA TYR A 251 4.01 15.22 27.94
C TYR A 251 4.60 13.95 28.56
N HIS A 252 3.75 13.15 29.19
CA HIS A 252 4.11 11.78 29.51
C HIS A 252 4.10 10.96 28.20
N LEU A 253 5.02 9.98 28.05
CA LEU A 253 5.15 9.17 26.83
C LEU A 253 3.82 8.56 26.38
N SER A 254 3.01 8.03 27.34
CA SER A 254 1.71 7.47 27.02
C SER A 254 0.70 8.48 26.44
N GLN A 255 0.82 9.77 26.81
CA GLN A 255 -0.02 10.84 26.27
C GLN A 255 0.44 11.21 24.87
N LEU A 256 1.76 11.21 24.63
CA LEU A 256 2.33 11.47 23.31
C LEU A 256 1.91 10.38 22.33
N ALA A 257 2.02 9.10 22.69
CA ALA A 257 1.58 7.96 21.89
C ALA A 257 0.10 8.07 21.49
N LEU A 258 -0.79 8.51 22.40
CA LEU A 258 -2.20 8.75 22.06
C LEU A 258 -2.39 9.92 21.07
N LYS A 259 -1.53 10.94 21.13
CA LYS A 259 -1.54 12.04 20.15
C LYS A 259 -1.08 11.57 18.77
N GLU A 260 -0.04 10.74 18.72
CA GLU A 260 0.44 10.14 17.47
C GLU A 260 -0.67 9.34 16.77
N VAL A 261 -1.38 8.47 17.51
CA VAL A 261 -2.55 7.76 16.98
C VAL A 261 -3.57 8.74 16.36
N GLY A 262 -3.86 9.85 17.04
CA GLY A 262 -4.77 10.89 16.53
C GLY A 262 -4.29 11.50 15.22
N PHE A 263 -3.02 11.86 15.11
CA PHE A 263 -2.44 12.45 13.88
C PHE A 263 -2.43 11.48 12.71
N ILE A 264 -2.12 10.20 12.98
CA ILE A 264 -2.19 9.14 11.98
C ILE A 264 -3.61 9.01 11.44
N LYS A 265 -4.62 9.00 12.33
CA LYS A 265 -6.04 8.94 11.97
C LYS A 265 -6.46 10.12 11.08
N GLU A 266 -5.97 11.33 11.35
CA GLU A 266 -6.27 12.52 10.52
C GLU A 266 -5.86 12.28 9.05
N VAL A 267 -4.65 11.75 8.82
CA VAL A 267 -4.16 11.46 7.47
C VAL A 267 -4.94 10.32 6.82
N VAL A 268 -5.14 9.21 7.55
CA VAL A 268 -5.90 8.06 7.04
C VAL A 268 -7.33 8.46 6.66
N ASN A 269 -8.01 9.25 7.50
CA ASN A 269 -9.36 9.74 7.24
C ASN A 269 -9.43 10.63 5.99
N LYS A 270 -8.44 11.51 5.79
CA LYS A 270 -8.31 12.34 4.59
C LYS A 270 -8.29 11.46 3.34
N TYR A 271 -7.39 10.49 3.28
CA TYR A 271 -7.20 9.64 2.11
C TYR A 271 -8.36 8.65 1.90
N ALA A 272 -8.82 7.99 2.95
CA ALA A 272 -9.96 7.08 2.86
C ALA A 272 -11.22 7.78 2.37
N THR A 273 -11.45 9.03 2.78
CA THR A 273 -12.56 9.85 2.26
C THR A 273 -12.38 10.18 0.78
N MET A 274 -11.17 10.58 0.38
CA MET A 274 -10.83 10.87 -1.02
C MET A 274 -11.04 9.65 -1.94
N PHE A 275 -10.70 8.44 -1.47
CA PHE A 275 -10.73 7.21 -2.27
C PHE A 275 -12.12 6.59 -2.41
N ARG A 276 -13.09 6.98 -1.59
CA ARG A 276 -14.46 6.42 -1.58
C ARG A 276 -15.29 6.74 -2.81
N SER A 277 -15.02 7.85 -3.47
CA SER A 277 -15.82 8.33 -4.60
C SER A 277 -14.92 8.98 -5.63
N ALA A 278 -14.87 8.43 -6.82
CA ALA A 278 -14.17 9.02 -7.94
C ALA A 278 -15.15 9.57 -8.99
#